data_692ad091981898bc31094239fff6a2db
#
_entry.id   692ad091981898bc31094239fff6a2db
#
_cell.length_a   1.000
_cell.length_b   1.000
_cell.length_c   1.000
_cell.angle_alpha   90.00
_cell.angle_beta   90.00
_cell.angle_gamma   90.00
#
_symmetry.space_group_name_H-M   'P 1'
#
loop_
_entity.id
_entity.type
_entity.pdbx_description
1 polymer ?
#
loop_
_entity_poly.entity_id
_entity_poly.type
_entity_poly.pdbx_seq_one_letter_code
_entity_poly.pdbx_strand_id
1 'polypeptide(L)'
;MAEKKVPYQVDGRPFEGMIVYDEAVTAKRPIVFMQPDWKGVCADTIGQARAVAGKDYIVLMADMFGAGYGAKPKTVDELRAGMLAVHNNLPFTLACGGKAFAALTAEAQKLGVADTAKVLAIGYCAGGGYALEQARAGADFKALVVFHVTNPNPVVSGTPCAIKGRVLAIHGRADPVTPKPMMDAFEDEMTKAKVDWQVMMFGPPAVHSFCDPTATGPATQYDEKLCRKSYMLMRDFFAETP
;
A
#
# COMPACT_ATOMS: atom_id res chain seq x y z
N MET A 1 -6.93 11.05 16.59
CA MET A 1 -7.07 10.09 15.48
C MET A 1 -8.03 9.01 15.88
N ALA A 2 -9.10 8.80 15.12
CA ALA A 2 -10.04 7.71 15.30
C ALA A 2 -9.58 6.48 14.50
N GLU A 3 -9.92 5.31 15.01
CA GLU A 3 -9.62 4.01 14.43
C GLU A 3 -10.87 3.14 14.49
N LYS A 4 -11.36 2.72 13.33
CA LYS A 4 -12.56 1.92 13.23
C LYS A 4 -12.25 0.61 12.52
N LYS A 5 -12.43 -0.51 13.23
CA LYS A 5 -12.35 -1.85 12.64
C LYS A 5 -13.56 -2.11 11.75
N VAL A 6 -13.31 -2.75 10.62
CA VAL A 6 -14.35 -3.09 9.64
C VAL A 6 -14.21 -4.57 9.26
N PRO A 7 -15.10 -5.43 9.77
CA PRO A 7 -15.12 -6.83 9.41
C PRO A 7 -15.71 -7.04 8.01
N TYR A 8 -15.14 -7.99 7.27
CA TYR A 8 -15.67 -8.47 5.99
C TYR A 8 -15.25 -9.92 5.75
N GLN A 9 -15.66 -10.49 4.63
CA GLN A 9 -15.31 -11.86 4.27
C GLN A 9 -14.67 -11.94 2.89
N VAL A 10 -13.69 -12.83 2.76
CA VAL A 10 -13.10 -13.24 1.48
C VAL A 10 -13.15 -14.77 1.42
N ASP A 11 -13.83 -15.32 0.42
CA ASP A 11 -14.01 -16.76 0.23
C ASP A 11 -14.46 -17.51 1.50
N GLY A 12 -15.44 -16.91 2.21
CA GLY A 12 -15.97 -17.46 3.46
C GLY A 12 -15.08 -17.34 4.69
N ARG A 13 -13.88 -16.76 4.57
CA ARG A 13 -12.94 -16.52 5.67
C ARG A 13 -13.10 -15.12 6.24
N PRO A 14 -12.98 -14.93 7.56
CA PRO A 14 -13.06 -13.61 8.19
C PRO A 14 -11.81 -12.76 7.92
N PHE A 15 -12.02 -11.50 7.61
CA PHE A 15 -11.02 -10.44 7.47
C PHE A 15 -11.44 -9.21 8.28
N GLU A 16 -10.49 -8.38 8.70
CA GLU A 16 -10.77 -7.17 9.45
C GLU A 16 -9.82 -6.04 9.02
N GLY A 17 -10.31 -5.13 8.21
CA GLY A 17 -9.59 -3.89 7.85
C GLY A 17 -9.78 -2.79 8.89
N MET A 18 -9.14 -1.63 8.64
CA MET A 18 -9.15 -0.50 9.56
C MET A 18 -9.40 0.82 8.82
N ILE A 19 -10.26 1.68 9.34
CA ILE A 19 -10.37 3.08 8.92
C ILE A 19 -9.65 3.94 9.94
N VAL A 20 -8.73 4.80 9.46
CA VAL A 20 -7.94 5.71 10.30
C VAL A 20 -8.11 7.13 9.80
N TYR A 21 -8.54 8.06 10.66
CA TYR A 21 -8.80 9.46 10.30
C TYR A 21 -8.77 10.39 11.50
N ASP A 22 -8.58 11.67 11.26
CA ASP A 22 -8.75 12.70 12.30
C ASP A 22 -10.23 13.10 12.40
N GLU A 23 -10.90 12.71 13.50
CA GLU A 23 -12.30 13.01 13.75
C GLU A 23 -12.59 14.50 14.05
N ALA A 24 -11.57 15.27 14.40
CA ALA A 24 -11.71 16.72 14.60
C ALA A 24 -11.86 17.50 13.28
N VAL A 25 -11.51 16.88 12.15
CA VAL A 25 -11.64 17.49 10.81
C VAL A 25 -13.00 17.14 10.22
N THR A 26 -13.85 18.15 10.04
CA THR A 26 -15.22 18.00 9.52
C THR A 26 -15.35 18.24 8.01
N ALA A 27 -14.30 18.75 7.36
CA ALA A 27 -14.27 18.91 5.92
C ALA A 27 -14.19 17.55 5.19
N LYS A 28 -14.76 17.46 4.00
CA LYS A 28 -14.60 16.29 3.14
C LYS A 28 -13.14 16.11 2.73
N ARG A 29 -12.66 14.87 2.77
CA ARG A 29 -11.27 14.49 2.46
C ARG A 29 -11.24 13.27 1.55
N PRO A 30 -10.28 13.22 0.60
CA PRO A 30 -10.07 12.02 -0.22
C PRO A 30 -9.79 10.79 0.66
N ILE A 31 -10.21 9.64 0.15
CA ILE A 31 -9.81 8.36 0.75
C ILE A 31 -8.46 7.91 0.19
N VAL A 32 -7.65 7.32 1.07
CA VAL A 32 -6.41 6.64 0.70
C VAL A 32 -6.58 5.16 1.02
N PHE A 33 -6.68 4.32 -0.01
CA PHE A 33 -6.70 2.87 0.15
C PHE A 33 -5.28 2.38 0.39
N MET A 34 -5.02 1.84 1.58
CA MET A 34 -3.71 1.39 2.03
C MET A 34 -3.61 -0.11 2.09
N GLN A 35 -2.57 -0.67 1.47
CA GLN A 35 -2.19 -2.06 1.65
C GLN A 35 -0.92 -2.14 2.48
N PRO A 36 -1.00 -2.75 3.69
CA PRO A 36 0.11 -2.83 4.62
C PRO A 36 1.18 -3.82 4.14
N ASP A 37 2.33 -3.79 4.79
CA ASP A 37 3.40 -4.75 4.57
C ASP A 37 3.00 -6.18 5.01
N TRP A 38 3.97 -7.10 4.97
CA TRP A 38 3.78 -8.52 5.33
C TRP A 38 3.35 -8.77 6.78
N LYS A 39 3.40 -7.77 7.68
CA LYS A 39 2.89 -7.89 9.06
C LYS A 39 1.36 -7.80 9.12
N GLY A 40 0.72 -7.31 8.04
CA GLY A 40 -0.73 -7.11 7.98
C GLY A 40 -1.21 -5.98 8.88
N VAL A 41 -2.46 -6.05 9.34
CA VAL A 41 -3.06 -5.03 10.23
C VAL A 41 -2.53 -5.24 11.65
N CYS A 42 -1.59 -4.40 12.08
CA CYS A 42 -0.95 -4.42 13.40
C CYS A 42 -0.64 -3.01 13.88
N ALA A 43 -0.13 -2.86 15.10
CA ALA A 43 0.17 -1.56 15.70
C ALA A 43 1.11 -0.70 14.84
N ASP A 44 2.14 -1.31 14.24
CA ASP A 44 3.13 -0.61 13.42
C ASP A 44 2.49 -0.06 12.14
N THR A 45 1.73 -0.89 11.42
CA THR A 45 1.06 -0.49 10.17
C THR A 45 -0.10 0.47 10.42
N ILE A 46 -0.77 0.40 11.57
CA ILE A 46 -1.73 1.42 12.03
C ILE A 46 -0.99 2.74 12.29
N GLY A 47 0.22 2.70 12.87
CA GLY A 47 1.07 3.87 13.01
C GLY A 47 1.40 4.54 11.67
N GLN A 48 1.74 3.76 10.64
CA GLN A 48 1.90 4.26 9.29
C GLN A 48 0.61 4.87 8.73
N ALA A 49 -0.53 4.20 8.93
CA ALA A 49 -1.84 4.72 8.51
C ALA A 49 -2.17 6.07 9.16
N ARG A 50 -1.85 6.26 10.46
CA ARG A 50 -1.99 7.56 11.16
C ARG A 50 -1.11 8.65 10.53
N ALA A 51 0.14 8.31 10.19
CA ALA A 51 1.06 9.25 9.55
C ALA A 51 0.60 9.67 8.15
N VAL A 52 0.00 8.75 7.40
CA VAL A 52 -0.62 9.05 6.09
C VAL A 52 -1.86 9.90 6.27
N ALA A 53 -2.78 9.51 7.14
CA ALA A 53 -4.06 10.20 7.34
C ALA A 53 -3.86 11.68 7.68
N GLY A 54 -3.06 11.98 8.71
CA GLY A 54 -2.90 13.34 9.18
C GLY A 54 -4.25 14.04 9.30
N LYS A 55 -4.32 15.26 8.79
CA LYS A 55 -5.57 16.04 8.67
C LYS A 55 -6.20 15.95 7.27
N ASP A 56 -5.48 15.39 6.30
CA ASP A 56 -5.77 15.56 4.88
C ASP A 56 -6.52 14.38 4.27
N TYR A 57 -6.42 13.17 4.89
CA TYR A 57 -6.97 11.96 4.29
C TYR A 57 -7.76 11.12 5.28
N ILE A 58 -8.59 10.22 4.73
CA ILE A 58 -9.19 9.09 5.44
C ILE A 58 -8.53 7.83 4.90
N VAL A 59 -7.77 7.13 5.73
CA VAL A 59 -7.06 5.91 5.33
C VAL A 59 -7.95 4.70 5.51
N LEU A 60 -8.09 3.92 4.44
CA LEU A 60 -8.80 2.65 4.39
C LEU A 60 -7.75 1.54 4.30
N MET A 61 -7.31 0.98 5.42
CA MET A 61 -6.28 -0.05 5.47
C MET A 61 -6.88 -1.44 5.29
N ALA A 62 -6.47 -2.12 4.24
CA ALA A 62 -6.91 -3.48 3.91
C ALA A 62 -6.26 -4.53 4.83
N ASP A 63 -7.00 -5.57 5.17
CA ASP A 63 -6.41 -6.82 5.64
C ASP A 63 -6.23 -7.75 4.42
N MET A 64 -5.02 -8.23 4.20
CA MET A 64 -4.66 -9.12 3.09
C MET A 64 -4.44 -10.58 3.54
N PHE A 65 -4.48 -10.84 4.86
CA PHE A 65 -4.03 -12.11 5.44
C PHE A 65 -5.12 -12.82 6.25
N GLY A 66 -6.15 -12.11 6.69
CA GLY A 66 -7.24 -12.61 7.53
C GLY A 66 -7.23 -12.04 8.93
N ALA A 67 -8.42 -11.97 9.52
CA ALA A 67 -8.64 -11.33 10.81
C ALA A 67 -7.72 -11.88 11.91
N GLY A 68 -7.03 -10.96 12.61
CA GLY A 68 -6.10 -11.29 13.69
C GLY A 68 -4.71 -11.76 13.24
N TYR A 69 -4.41 -11.78 11.94
CA TYR A 69 -3.08 -12.16 11.44
C TYR A 69 -1.98 -11.29 12.07
N GLY A 70 -2.12 -9.96 12.08
CA GLY A 70 -1.14 -9.03 12.64
C GLY A 70 -1.07 -8.97 14.16
N ALA A 71 -2.03 -9.60 14.87
CA ALA A 71 -2.09 -9.56 16.33
C ALA A 71 -1.13 -10.55 17.03
N LYS A 72 -0.56 -11.51 16.29
CA LYS A 72 0.32 -12.55 16.84
C LYS A 72 1.75 -12.35 16.36
N PRO A 73 2.74 -12.47 17.25
CA PRO A 73 4.15 -12.52 16.84
C PRO A 73 4.38 -13.64 15.83
N LYS A 74 5.22 -13.36 14.83
CA LYS A 74 5.59 -14.32 13.77
C LYS A 74 7.09 -14.30 13.55
N THR A 75 7.62 -15.44 13.17
CA THR A 75 8.98 -15.55 12.66
C THR A 75 9.06 -14.94 11.25
N VAL A 76 10.26 -14.61 10.80
CA VAL A 76 10.50 -14.11 9.43
C VAL A 76 10.01 -15.12 8.38
N ASP A 77 10.18 -16.42 8.64
CA ASP A 77 9.74 -17.47 7.69
C ASP A 77 8.21 -17.55 7.61
N GLU A 78 7.49 -17.39 8.73
CA GLU A 78 6.02 -17.33 8.74
C GLU A 78 5.51 -16.09 8.00
N LEU A 79 6.14 -14.92 8.20
CA LEU A 79 5.80 -13.69 7.49
C LEU A 79 6.04 -13.85 5.98
N ARG A 80 7.18 -14.44 5.60
CA ARG A 80 7.52 -14.73 4.20
C ARG A 80 6.53 -15.70 3.56
N ALA A 81 6.19 -16.78 4.25
CA ALA A 81 5.22 -17.76 3.78
C ALA A 81 3.84 -17.13 3.58
N GLY A 82 3.36 -16.34 4.54
CA GLY A 82 2.10 -15.58 4.42
C GLY A 82 2.09 -14.63 3.23
N MET A 83 3.15 -13.84 3.09
CA MET A 83 3.33 -12.93 1.96
C MET A 83 3.28 -13.65 0.60
N LEU A 84 4.03 -14.74 0.47
CA LEU A 84 4.08 -15.51 -0.77
C LEU A 84 2.76 -16.22 -1.08
N ALA A 85 2.03 -16.69 -0.06
CA ALA A 85 0.72 -17.30 -0.24
C ALA A 85 -0.30 -16.32 -0.85
N VAL A 86 -0.23 -15.05 -0.48
CA VAL A 86 -1.04 -13.98 -1.10
C VAL A 86 -0.48 -13.64 -2.48
N HIS A 87 0.81 -13.31 -2.58
CA HIS A 87 1.45 -12.84 -3.82
C HIS A 87 1.30 -13.84 -4.98
N ASN A 88 1.56 -15.13 -4.73
CA ASN A 88 1.52 -16.16 -5.77
C ASN A 88 0.10 -16.60 -6.17
N ASN A 89 -0.92 -16.04 -5.54
CA ASN A 89 -2.32 -16.33 -5.84
C ASN A 89 -3.04 -15.05 -6.28
N LEU A 90 -2.82 -14.64 -7.53
CA LEU A 90 -3.38 -13.41 -8.08
C LEU A 90 -4.92 -13.30 -7.89
N PRO A 91 -5.73 -14.33 -8.18
CA PRO A 91 -7.17 -14.26 -7.90
C PRO A 91 -7.48 -13.94 -6.45
N PHE A 92 -6.78 -14.54 -5.49
CA PHE A 92 -6.95 -14.29 -4.07
C PHE A 92 -6.49 -12.86 -3.68
N THR A 93 -5.35 -12.41 -4.19
CA THR A 93 -4.85 -11.02 -4.00
C THR A 93 -5.90 -10.00 -4.44
N LEU A 94 -6.48 -10.19 -5.63
CA LEU A 94 -7.52 -9.31 -6.17
C LEU A 94 -8.82 -9.39 -5.36
N ALA A 95 -9.21 -10.59 -4.93
CA ALA A 95 -10.40 -10.78 -4.08
C ALA A 95 -10.22 -10.08 -2.72
N CYS A 96 -9.08 -10.27 -2.04
CA CYS A 96 -8.78 -9.59 -0.77
C CYS A 96 -8.88 -8.07 -0.91
N GLY A 97 -8.18 -7.48 -1.87
CA GLY A 97 -8.20 -6.04 -2.07
C GLY A 97 -9.58 -5.52 -2.48
N GLY A 98 -10.27 -6.19 -3.39
CA GLY A 98 -11.61 -5.77 -3.84
C GLY A 98 -12.65 -5.83 -2.73
N LYS A 99 -12.67 -6.90 -1.92
CA LYS A 99 -13.59 -7.03 -0.77
C LYS A 99 -13.27 -6.02 0.32
N ALA A 100 -11.96 -5.82 0.63
CA ALA A 100 -11.52 -4.79 1.57
C ALA A 100 -11.98 -3.41 1.12
N PHE A 101 -11.69 -3.05 -0.13
CA PHE A 101 -12.06 -1.74 -0.68
C PHE A 101 -13.57 -1.48 -0.60
N ALA A 102 -14.39 -2.44 -1.01
CA ALA A 102 -15.85 -2.32 -0.96
C ALA A 102 -16.36 -2.12 0.47
N ALA A 103 -15.94 -2.97 1.42
CA ALA A 103 -16.38 -2.90 2.80
C ALA A 103 -15.93 -1.60 3.50
N LEU A 104 -14.66 -1.24 3.36
CA LEU A 104 -14.08 -0.04 3.99
C LEU A 104 -14.69 1.25 3.41
N THR A 105 -14.90 1.30 2.08
CA THR A 105 -15.54 2.46 1.44
C THR A 105 -16.99 2.64 1.90
N ALA A 106 -17.77 1.56 1.99
CA ALA A 106 -19.13 1.61 2.49
C ALA A 106 -19.22 2.13 3.94
N GLU A 107 -18.26 1.74 4.79
CA GLU A 107 -18.17 2.25 6.16
C GLU A 107 -17.65 3.69 6.23
N ALA A 108 -16.72 4.08 5.37
CA ALA A 108 -16.21 5.45 5.31
C ALA A 108 -17.28 6.44 4.85
N GLN A 109 -18.15 6.06 3.91
CA GLN A 109 -19.28 6.89 3.48
C GLN A 109 -20.20 7.29 4.65
N LYS A 110 -20.39 6.41 5.63
CA LYS A 110 -21.21 6.70 6.82
C LYS A 110 -20.62 7.78 7.72
N LEU A 111 -19.33 8.12 7.58
CA LEU A 111 -18.70 9.20 8.31
C LEU A 111 -19.16 10.61 7.84
N GLY A 112 -19.71 10.71 6.62
CA GLY A 112 -20.16 11.98 6.03
C GLY A 112 -19.04 12.92 5.56
N VAL A 113 -17.79 12.63 5.93
CA VAL A 113 -16.60 13.45 5.63
C VAL A 113 -15.63 12.78 4.65
N ALA A 114 -15.97 11.59 4.14
CA ALA A 114 -15.17 10.89 3.13
C ALA A 114 -15.58 11.31 1.72
N ASP A 115 -14.59 11.73 0.92
CA ASP A 115 -14.74 11.86 -0.52
C ASP A 115 -14.31 10.54 -1.19
N THR A 116 -15.29 9.72 -1.52
CA THR A 116 -15.09 8.42 -2.16
C THR A 116 -15.03 8.50 -3.69
N ALA A 117 -15.20 9.69 -4.27
CA ALA A 117 -15.03 9.90 -5.71
C ALA A 117 -13.54 10.03 -6.08
N LYS A 118 -12.72 10.59 -5.16
CA LYS A 118 -11.27 10.68 -5.34
C LYS A 118 -10.59 9.58 -4.52
N VAL A 119 -10.28 8.46 -5.17
CA VAL A 119 -9.60 7.31 -4.56
C VAL A 119 -8.11 7.37 -4.85
N LEU A 120 -7.33 7.58 -3.81
CA LEU A 120 -5.88 7.47 -3.81
C LEU A 120 -5.49 6.11 -3.22
N ALA A 121 -4.32 5.58 -3.57
CA ALA A 121 -3.85 4.30 -3.04
C ALA A 121 -2.39 4.36 -2.62
N ILE A 122 -2.05 3.58 -1.61
CA ILE A 122 -0.66 3.37 -1.18
C ILE A 122 -0.42 1.90 -0.85
N GLY A 123 0.85 1.50 -0.96
CA GLY A 123 1.29 0.19 -0.50
C GLY A 123 2.72 0.22 0.02
N TYR A 124 2.96 -0.50 1.10
CA TYR A 124 4.28 -0.66 1.70
C TYR A 124 4.82 -2.07 1.48
N CYS A 125 6.08 -2.21 1.07
CA CYS A 125 6.71 -3.51 0.92
C CYS A 125 5.86 -4.46 0.05
N ALA A 126 5.42 -5.60 0.58
CA ALA A 126 4.51 -6.54 -0.08
C ALA A 126 3.18 -5.89 -0.49
N GLY A 127 2.63 -5.00 0.34
CA GLY A 127 1.41 -4.24 0.03
C GLY A 127 1.54 -3.36 -1.21
N GLY A 128 2.77 -2.89 -1.51
CA GLY A 128 3.05 -2.19 -2.77
C GLY A 128 2.83 -3.07 -3.98
N GLY A 129 3.31 -4.32 -3.95
CA GLY A 129 3.09 -5.31 -5.00
C GLY A 129 1.59 -5.64 -5.16
N TYR A 130 0.86 -5.84 -4.05
CA TYR A 130 -0.57 -6.11 -4.10
C TYR A 130 -1.38 -4.94 -4.67
N ALA A 131 -1.04 -3.71 -4.30
CA ALA A 131 -1.68 -2.51 -4.83
C ALA A 131 -1.43 -2.34 -6.34
N LEU A 132 -0.22 -2.65 -6.80
CA LEU A 132 0.12 -2.67 -8.22
C LEU A 132 -0.70 -3.71 -8.99
N GLU A 133 -0.88 -4.94 -8.46
CA GLU A 133 -1.72 -5.96 -9.10
C GLU A 133 -3.18 -5.51 -9.22
N GLN A 134 -3.72 -4.85 -8.20
CA GLN A 134 -5.08 -4.29 -8.27
C GLN A 134 -5.18 -3.17 -9.29
N ALA A 135 -4.19 -2.27 -9.35
CA ALA A 135 -4.14 -1.23 -10.36
C ALA A 135 -4.04 -1.82 -11.78
N ARG A 136 -3.18 -2.85 -12.00
CA ARG A 136 -3.08 -3.60 -13.26
C ARG A 136 -4.39 -4.24 -13.67
N ALA A 137 -5.16 -4.74 -12.70
CA ALA A 137 -6.51 -5.29 -12.94
C ALA A 137 -7.57 -4.22 -13.21
N GLY A 138 -7.20 -2.93 -13.24
CA GLY A 138 -8.09 -1.83 -13.60
C GLY A 138 -8.82 -1.18 -12.43
N ALA A 139 -8.35 -1.35 -11.19
CA ALA A 139 -8.87 -0.58 -10.06
C ALA A 139 -8.79 0.93 -10.35
N ASP A 140 -9.85 1.68 -9.99
CA ASP A 140 -9.96 3.11 -10.31
C ASP A 140 -9.25 3.98 -9.27
N PHE A 141 -7.95 3.72 -9.08
CA PHE A 141 -7.09 4.61 -8.31
C PHE A 141 -6.69 5.81 -9.16
N LYS A 142 -6.90 7.03 -8.65
CA LYS A 142 -6.46 8.26 -9.33
C LYS A 142 -4.94 8.43 -9.25
N ALA A 143 -4.37 8.01 -8.14
CA ALA A 143 -2.92 7.90 -7.94
C ALA A 143 -2.59 6.72 -7.02
N LEU A 144 -1.46 6.06 -7.29
CA LEU A 144 -0.88 5.01 -6.47
C LEU A 144 0.55 5.38 -6.09
N VAL A 145 0.87 5.34 -4.80
CA VAL A 145 2.25 5.50 -4.31
C VAL A 145 2.70 4.20 -3.65
N VAL A 146 3.84 3.66 -4.06
CA VAL A 146 4.42 2.47 -3.46
C VAL A 146 5.75 2.79 -2.79
N PHE A 147 5.89 2.37 -1.52
CA PHE A 147 7.07 2.61 -0.70
C PHE A 147 7.88 1.32 -0.61
N HIS A 148 9.17 1.37 -0.95
CA HIS A 148 10.07 0.20 -0.88
C HIS A 148 9.37 -1.10 -1.31
N VAL A 149 8.75 -1.07 -2.47
CA VAL A 149 7.89 -2.14 -2.96
C VAL A 149 8.63 -3.48 -3.07
N THR A 150 7.99 -4.55 -2.64
CA THR A 150 8.41 -5.93 -2.91
C THR A 150 7.61 -6.45 -4.11
N ASN A 151 8.31 -7.12 -5.05
CA ASN A 151 7.70 -7.67 -6.26
C ASN A 151 6.91 -6.62 -7.09
N PRO A 152 7.58 -5.61 -7.64
CA PRO A 152 6.92 -4.57 -8.43
C PRO A 152 6.40 -5.07 -9.79
N ASN A 153 6.89 -6.22 -10.25
CA ASN A 153 6.56 -6.79 -11.55
C ASN A 153 5.29 -7.66 -11.50
N PRO A 154 4.57 -7.82 -12.63
CA PRO A 154 3.35 -8.62 -12.67
C PRO A 154 3.59 -10.08 -12.23
N VAL A 155 2.68 -10.61 -11.39
CA VAL A 155 2.70 -12.02 -10.97
C VAL A 155 2.54 -12.94 -12.17
N VAL A 156 1.70 -12.56 -13.12
CA VAL A 156 1.49 -13.30 -14.38
C VAL A 156 2.12 -12.50 -15.52
N SER A 157 3.19 -13.06 -16.10
CA SER A 157 3.86 -12.42 -17.24
C SER A 157 2.91 -12.29 -18.44
N GLY A 158 2.94 -11.13 -19.09
CA GLY A 158 2.10 -10.84 -20.26
C GLY A 158 0.68 -10.44 -19.94
N THR A 159 0.29 -10.31 -18.68
CA THR A 159 -1.01 -9.72 -18.31
C THR A 159 -1.07 -8.27 -18.80
N PRO A 160 -2.14 -7.84 -19.49
CA PRO A 160 -2.31 -6.44 -19.86
C PRO A 160 -2.32 -5.53 -18.65
N CYS A 161 -1.55 -4.44 -18.72
CA CYS A 161 -1.55 -3.42 -17.68
C CYS A 161 -2.70 -2.44 -17.93
N ALA A 162 -3.74 -2.49 -17.07
CA ALA A 162 -4.91 -1.62 -17.16
C ALA A 162 -4.91 -0.52 -16.09
N ILE A 163 -3.72 -0.07 -15.67
CA ILE A 163 -3.56 1.05 -14.70
C ILE A 163 -4.17 2.31 -15.31
N LYS A 164 -5.07 2.95 -14.56
CA LYS A 164 -5.81 4.13 -15.00
C LYS A 164 -5.24 5.44 -14.49
N GLY A 165 -4.70 5.43 -13.29
CA GLY A 165 -4.16 6.61 -12.63
C GLY A 165 -2.64 6.70 -12.73
N ARG A 166 -2.10 7.68 -12.00
CA ARG A 166 -0.66 7.94 -11.92
C ARG A 166 0.01 7.00 -10.92
N VAL A 167 1.28 6.69 -11.11
CA VAL A 167 2.06 5.83 -10.21
C VAL A 167 3.36 6.51 -9.78
N LEU A 168 3.63 6.55 -8.47
CA LEU A 168 4.91 6.96 -7.89
C LEU A 168 5.52 5.80 -7.12
N ALA A 169 6.69 5.34 -7.50
CA ALA A 169 7.49 4.41 -6.70
C ALA A 169 8.59 5.16 -5.94
N ILE A 170 8.67 4.97 -4.62
CA ILE A 170 9.70 5.55 -3.77
C ILE A 170 10.57 4.40 -3.25
N HIS A 171 11.84 4.38 -3.65
CA HIS A 171 12.69 3.21 -3.53
C HIS A 171 14.11 3.53 -3.06
N GLY A 172 14.77 2.58 -2.39
CA GLY A 172 16.16 2.65 -1.97
C GLY A 172 17.09 1.98 -2.99
N ARG A 173 18.12 2.68 -3.45
CA ARG A 173 19.06 2.14 -4.46
C ARG A 173 19.83 0.90 -3.99
N ALA A 174 20.06 0.77 -2.69
CA ALA A 174 20.76 -0.35 -2.08
C ALA A 174 19.80 -1.46 -1.57
N ASP A 175 18.53 -1.42 -1.96
CA ASP A 175 17.52 -2.41 -1.57
C ASP A 175 17.83 -3.80 -2.16
N PRO A 176 18.19 -4.81 -1.33
CA PRO A 176 18.48 -6.15 -1.81
C PRO A 176 17.22 -6.99 -2.03
N VAL A 177 16.06 -6.58 -1.49
CA VAL A 177 14.78 -7.28 -1.65
C VAL A 177 14.21 -7.03 -3.04
N THR A 178 14.34 -5.78 -3.52
CA THR A 178 13.93 -5.41 -4.87
C THR A 178 15.09 -4.69 -5.56
N PRO A 179 16.05 -5.45 -6.09
CA PRO A 179 17.24 -4.90 -6.72
C PRO A 179 16.92 -4.19 -8.04
N LYS A 180 17.87 -3.35 -8.49
CA LYS A 180 17.71 -2.51 -9.69
C LYS A 180 17.09 -3.20 -10.90
N PRO A 181 17.48 -4.42 -11.31
CA PRO A 181 16.86 -5.05 -12.49
C PRO A 181 15.35 -5.25 -12.39
N MET A 182 14.83 -5.46 -11.17
CA MET A 182 13.38 -5.56 -10.97
C MET A 182 12.70 -4.19 -11.11
N MET A 183 13.36 -3.12 -10.66
CA MET A 183 12.85 -1.76 -10.87
C MET A 183 12.93 -1.33 -12.33
N ASP A 184 14.02 -1.69 -13.04
CA ASP A 184 14.13 -1.42 -14.47
C ASP A 184 12.99 -2.09 -15.27
N ALA A 185 12.67 -3.35 -14.94
CA ALA A 185 11.55 -4.07 -15.58
C ALA A 185 10.18 -3.44 -15.25
N PHE A 186 10.00 -2.90 -14.04
CA PHE A 186 8.82 -2.12 -13.68
C PHE A 186 8.71 -0.83 -14.49
N GLU A 187 9.80 -0.07 -14.63
CA GLU A 187 9.86 1.16 -15.42
C GLU A 187 9.54 0.91 -16.91
N ASP A 188 10.09 -0.19 -17.46
CA ASP A 188 9.81 -0.64 -18.83
C ASP A 188 8.33 -0.98 -19.04
N GLU A 189 7.71 -1.69 -18.06
CA GLU A 189 6.28 -2.00 -18.09
C GLU A 189 5.43 -0.72 -18.07
N MET A 190 5.68 0.19 -17.13
CA MET A 190 4.93 1.44 -17.02
C MET A 190 5.04 2.27 -18.29
N THR A 191 6.23 2.35 -18.87
CA THR A 191 6.50 3.05 -20.14
C THR A 191 5.73 2.41 -21.29
N LYS A 192 5.81 1.10 -21.44
CA LYS A 192 5.12 0.34 -22.49
C LYS A 192 3.60 0.48 -22.40
N ALA A 193 3.07 0.49 -21.17
CA ALA A 193 1.64 0.66 -20.89
C ALA A 193 1.17 2.12 -21.00
N LYS A 194 2.10 3.08 -21.20
CA LYS A 194 1.81 4.53 -21.26
C LYS A 194 1.17 5.07 -19.98
N VAL A 195 1.51 4.51 -18.85
CA VAL A 195 1.12 5.03 -17.53
C VAL A 195 1.86 6.34 -17.26
N ASP A 196 1.23 7.31 -16.60
CA ASP A 196 1.93 8.45 -16.00
C ASP A 196 2.64 7.97 -14.73
N TRP A 197 3.96 7.78 -14.79
CA TRP A 197 4.72 7.20 -13.69
C TRP A 197 5.97 8.01 -13.33
N GLN A 198 6.38 7.90 -12.09
CA GLN A 198 7.58 8.48 -11.54
C GLN A 198 8.29 7.48 -10.61
N VAL A 199 9.62 7.53 -10.53
CA VAL A 199 10.41 6.83 -9.52
C VAL A 199 11.28 7.83 -8.78
N MET A 200 11.13 7.89 -7.45
CA MET A 200 12.08 8.56 -6.57
C MET A 200 13.05 7.52 -6.02
N MET A 201 14.28 7.57 -6.47
CA MET A 201 15.36 6.68 -6.05
C MET A 201 16.26 7.37 -5.03
N PHE A 202 16.25 6.89 -3.78
CA PHE A 202 17.22 7.34 -2.78
C PHE A 202 18.57 6.60 -2.95
N GLY A 203 19.67 7.33 -3.00
CA GLY A 203 21.01 6.75 -3.07
C GLY A 203 21.39 5.92 -1.84
N PRO A 204 22.48 5.10 -1.94
CA PRO A 204 22.96 4.36 -0.78
C PRO A 204 23.25 5.30 0.43
N PRO A 205 23.01 4.86 1.67
CA PRO A 205 22.73 3.48 2.09
C PRO A 205 21.25 3.08 2.14
N ALA A 206 20.34 3.78 1.45
CA ALA A 206 18.91 3.48 1.49
C ALA A 206 18.61 2.05 1.05
N VAL A 207 18.11 1.23 1.98
CA VAL A 207 17.71 -0.18 1.79
C VAL A 207 16.20 -0.34 1.91
N HIS A 208 15.72 -1.59 1.97
CA HIS A 208 14.29 -1.90 2.14
C HIS A 208 13.73 -1.41 3.48
N SER A 209 12.40 -1.26 3.58
CA SER A 209 11.66 -0.91 4.81
C SER A 209 12.08 0.41 5.48
N PHE A 210 12.57 1.38 4.73
CA PHE A 210 13.01 2.67 5.31
C PHE A 210 11.87 3.48 5.97
N CYS A 211 10.60 3.11 5.76
CA CYS A 211 9.44 3.67 6.46
C CYS A 211 8.81 2.71 7.50
N ASP A 212 9.51 1.66 7.91
CA ASP A 212 9.10 0.79 9.01
C ASP A 212 9.95 1.07 10.27
N PRO A 213 9.39 1.71 11.31
CA PRO A 213 10.15 2.05 12.51
C PRO A 213 10.77 0.87 13.26
N THR A 214 10.32 -0.35 12.97
CA THR A 214 10.82 -1.58 13.60
C THR A 214 11.92 -2.28 12.78
N ALA A 215 12.22 -1.78 11.57
CA ALA A 215 13.26 -2.35 10.71
C ALA A 215 14.66 -1.97 11.19
N THR A 216 15.49 -2.98 11.53
CA THR A 216 16.83 -2.78 12.12
C THR A 216 17.91 -3.68 11.51
N GLY A 217 17.65 -4.33 10.37
CA GLY A 217 18.57 -5.26 9.73
C GLY A 217 19.40 -4.63 8.60
N PRO A 218 20.43 -5.32 8.11
CA PRO A 218 21.27 -4.80 7.01
C PRO A 218 20.52 -4.73 5.66
N ALA A 219 19.49 -5.53 5.47
CA ALA A 219 18.66 -5.53 4.27
C ALA A 219 17.41 -4.66 4.43
N THR A 220 17.00 -4.38 5.67
CA THR A 220 15.78 -3.66 6.03
C THR A 220 16.10 -2.69 7.16
N GLN A 221 16.14 -1.40 6.90
CA GLN A 221 16.57 -0.41 7.87
C GLN A 221 15.65 0.80 7.86
N TYR A 222 15.10 1.15 9.03
CA TYR A 222 14.37 2.40 9.19
C TYR A 222 15.28 3.60 9.00
N ASP A 223 14.80 4.58 8.27
CA ASP A 223 15.42 5.90 8.14
C ASP A 223 14.33 6.98 8.25
N GLU A 224 14.26 7.62 9.40
CA GLU A 224 13.26 8.65 9.69
C GLU A 224 13.28 9.80 8.67
N LYS A 225 14.49 10.23 8.27
CA LYS A 225 14.66 11.34 7.32
C LYS A 225 14.12 10.96 5.93
N LEU A 226 14.45 9.76 5.46
CA LEU A 226 13.94 9.27 4.18
C LEU A 226 12.43 9.04 4.24
N CYS A 227 11.93 8.44 5.31
CA CYS A 227 10.50 8.21 5.48
C CYS A 227 9.72 9.53 5.49
N ARG A 228 10.15 10.52 6.26
CA ARG A 228 9.55 11.86 6.27
C ARG A 228 9.57 12.51 4.88
N LYS A 229 10.70 12.41 4.15
CA LYS A 229 10.80 12.92 2.78
C LYS A 229 9.82 12.19 1.84
N SER A 230 9.68 10.89 2.01
CA SER A 230 8.75 10.08 1.21
C SER A 230 7.28 10.47 1.42
N TYR A 231 6.88 10.77 2.66
CA TYR A 231 5.53 11.30 2.93
C TYR A 231 5.30 12.68 2.30
N MET A 232 6.32 13.54 2.27
CA MET A 232 6.20 14.84 1.56
C MET A 232 5.99 14.61 0.06
N LEU A 233 6.80 13.76 -0.57
CA LEU A 233 6.66 13.41 -1.99
C LEU A 233 5.29 12.78 -2.31
N MET A 234 4.80 11.89 -1.45
CA MET A 234 3.46 11.31 -1.59
C MET A 234 2.37 12.39 -1.57
N ARG A 235 2.43 13.32 -0.60
CA ARG A 235 1.43 14.39 -0.48
C ARG A 235 1.46 15.34 -1.67
N ASP A 236 2.64 15.72 -2.14
CA ASP A 236 2.82 16.56 -3.34
C ASP A 236 2.24 15.85 -4.57
N PHE A 237 2.57 14.57 -4.77
CA PHE A 237 2.05 13.75 -5.86
C PHE A 237 0.52 13.62 -5.84
N PHE A 238 -0.07 13.45 -4.65
CA PHE A 238 -1.52 13.37 -4.48
C PHE A 238 -2.21 14.73 -4.70
N ALA A 239 -1.56 15.83 -4.32
CA ALA A 239 -2.08 17.17 -4.54
C ALA A 239 -2.13 17.55 -6.03
N GLU A 240 -1.16 17.11 -6.82
CA GLU A 240 -1.11 17.30 -8.26
C GLU A 240 -2.10 16.40 -9.05
N THR A 241 -2.68 15.41 -8.38
CA THR A 241 -3.62 14.45 -9.01
C THR A 241 -5.00 15.08 -9.13
N PRO A 242 -5.60 15.14 -10.34
CA PRO A 242 -6.90 15.74 -10.59
C PRO A 242 -8.08 15.06 -9.90
#